data_31a9c428adc0c025e70a629e1ffdb2a5
#
_entry.id   31a9c428adc0c025e70a629e1ffdb2a5
#
_cell.length_a   1.000
_cell.length_b   1.000
_cell.length_c   1.000
_cell.angle_alpha   90.00
_cell.angle_beta   90.00
_cell.angle_gamma   90.00
#
_symmetry.space_group_name_H-M   'P 1'
#
loop_
_entity.id
_entity.type
_entity.pdbx_description
1 polymer ?
#
loop_
_entity_poly.entity_id
_entity_poly.type
_entity_poly.pdbx_seq_one_letter_code
_entity_poly.pdbx_strand_id
1 'polypeptide(L)'
;MAKKKVIFECMACGYQSPKWMGKCPNCGAWNQMEEIVEKAANPKHGVKTKESAGKVQKLNSIKHETTPRVLTDSAEFNRVLGGGIVSGSLVLIGGDPGIGKSTLLLQICASLSQKKKVLYITGEESLSQTKLRAERLDEDSSELQVLAETDLEVIYQTVKEEQPDLLVVDSIQTIYHPEISSAPGSVSQVRESTQSLMNIAKQMNIATFIVGHVTKEGQIAGPRLLEHMVDTVLYFEGDEHHAYRILRAVKNRFGSTNEMGIFEMKQSGLKGVNNPSEMFLEERSTNVPGSTIVATMEGTRPLLIEVQALVTPTTFNNPRRMATGIDHNRLSLLMAVLEKKENYLLQQQDAYIKVAGGVKLTEPAVDLSVIVATASSFKDKAVDGLDCYIGEVGLTGEVRRVSRIEQRVQEAAKLGFKRVIIPKNNIGGWTYPEGIQVIGVTTVHEALSFALHS
;
A
#
# COMPACT_ATOMS: atom_id res chain seq x y z
N MET A 1 19.48 48.93 -14.18
CA MET A 1 19.95 47.59 -13.80
C MET A 1 19.09 47.12 -12.61
N ALA A 2 18.16 46.22 -12.83
CA ALA A 2 17.34 45.67 -11.73
C ALA A 2 18.23 44.81 -10.83
N LYS A 3 18.27 45.10 -9.53
CA LYS A 3 18.98 44.27 -8.56
C LYS A 3 18.35 42.87 -8.54
N LYS A 4 19.15 41.83 -8.86
CA LYS A 4 18.76 40.44 -8.66
C LYS A 4 18.49 40.25 -7.17
N LYS A 5 17.26 39.81 -6.84
CA LYS A 5 16.88 39.51 -5.46
C LYS A 5 17.28 38.06 -5.19
N VAL A 6 18.18 37.89 -4.23
CA VAL A 6 18.64 36.58 -3.79
C VAL A 6 17.74 36.15 -2.65
N ILE A 7 17.19 34.94 -2.73
CA ILE A 7 16.46 34.29 -1.65
C ILE A 7 17.09 32.91 -1.39
N PHE A 8 16.95 32.43 -0.17
CA PHE A 8 17.43 31.12 0.24
C PHE A 8 16.25 30.21 0.50
N GLU A 9 16.22 29.05 -0.15
CA GLU A 9 15.17 28.05 -0.02
C GLU A 9 15.69 26.78 0.66
N CYS A 10 14.91 26.25 1.59
CA CYS A 10 15.23 24.99 2.24
C CYS A 10 14.91 23.81 1.34
N MET A 11 15.91 23.03 0.94
CA MET A 11 15.76 21.86 0.07
C MET A 11 14.94 20.74 0.70
N ALA A 12 14.77 20.73 2.02
CA ALA A 12 13.99 19.72 2.72
C ALA A 12 12.47 20.04 2.80
N CYS A 13 12.07 21.33 2.80
CA CYS A 13 10.67 21.70 3.03
C CYS A 13 10.15 22.89 2.20
N GLY A 14 10.99 23.48 1.33
CA GLY A 14 10.62 24.62 0.49
C GLY A 14 10.44 25.94 1.23
N TYR A 15 10.83 26.05 2.50
CA TYR A 15 10.76 27.32 3.24
C TYR A 15 11.73 28.35 2.65
N GLN A 16 11.22 29.54 2.31
CA GLN A 16 12.02 30.62 1.72
C GLN A 16 12.39 31.69 2.74
N SER A 17 13.62 32.18 2.68
CA SER A 17 14.14 33.21 3.53
C SER A 17 14.98 34.21 2.72
N PRO A 18 14.94 35.52 3.05
CA PRO A 18 15.81 36.50 2.42
C PRO A 18 17.29 36.42 2.90
N LYS A 19 17.56 35.56 3.89
CA LYS A 19 18.92 35.34 4.46
C LYS A 19 19.16 33.85 4.60
N TRP A 20 20.41 33.44 4.37
CA TRP A 20 20.85 32.07 4.66
C TRP A 20 20.79 31.79 6.16
N MET A 21 20.29 30.61 6.51
CA MET A 21 20.20 30.14 7.91
C MET A 21 20.74 28.71 7.99
N GLY A 22 21.61 28.45 8.95
CA GLY A 22 22.18 27.09 9.15
C GLY A 22 21.16 26.04 9.55
N LYS A 23 20.03 26.47 10.15
CA LYS A 23 18.91 25.59 10.52
C LYS A 23 17.62 26.18 9.97
N CYS A 24 16.84 25.38 9.25
CA CYS A 24 15.53 25.79 8.74
C CYS A 24 14.53 25.99 9.89
N PRO A 25 13.88 27.18 10.02
CA PRO A 25 12.93 27.41 11.10
C PRO A 25 11.62 26.65 10.95
N ASN A 26 11.31 26.17 9.74
CA ASN A 26 10.08 25.44 9.49
C ASN A 26 10.21 23.93 9.77
N CYS A 27 11.26 23.28 9.26
CA CYS A 27 11.41 21.81 9.39
C CYS A 27 12.57 21.40 10.32
N GLY A 28 13.39 22.33 10.79
CA GLY A 28 14.51 22.07 11.68
C GLY A 28 15.74 21.44 11.02
N ALA A 29 15.74 21.20 9.70
CA ALA A 29 16.85 20.63 8.96
C ALA A 29 18.08 21.56 8.98
N TRP A 30 19.27 20.99 9.16
CA TRP A 30 20.53 21.73 9.17
C TRP A 30 21.17 21.75 7.78
N ASN A 31 21.79 22.90 7.43
CA ASN A 31 22.57 23.11 6.19
C ASN A 31 21.81 22.73 4.89
N GLN A 32 20.49 22.90 4.87
CA GLN A 32 19.62 22.60 3.72
C GLN A 32 19.11 23.87 3.02
N MET A 33 19.69 25.06 3.33
CA MET A 33 19.32 26.31 2.68
C MET A 33 20.23 26.55 1.46
N GLU A 34 19.66 26.56 0.26
CA GLU A 34 20.37 26.88 -0.98
C GLU A 34 19.99 28.27 -1.51
N GLU A 35 20.92 28.91 -2.18
CA GLU A 35 20.73 30.22 -2.80
C GLU A 35 20.00 30.12 -4.11
N ILE A 36 18.85 30.79 -4.23
CA ILE A 36 18.05 30.87 -5.46
C ILE A 36 18.02 32.32 -5.93
N VAL A 37 18.40 32.52 -7.19
CA VAL A 37 18.33 33.84 -7.83
C VAL A 37 16.97 34.01 -8.47
N GLU A 38 16.14 34.87 -7.86
CA GLU A 38 14.86 35.24 -8.41
C GLU A 38 15.06 35.97 -9.76
N LYS A 39 14.72 35.32 -10.89
CA LYS A 39 14.64 36.02 -12.17
C LYS A 39 13.46 36.95 -12.08
N ALA A 40 13.67 38.26 -12.27
CA ALA A 40 12.62 39.24 -12.30
C ALA A 40 11.52 38.81 -13.27
N ALA A 41 10.34 38.52 -12.75
CA ALA A 41 9.18 38.19 -13.56
C ALA A 41 8.89 39.36 -14.49
N ASN A 42 8.92 39.11 -15.80
CA ASN A 42 8.45 40.07 -16.78
C ASN A 42 6.91 40.15 -16.66
N PRO A 43 6.33 41.32 -16.33
CA PRO A 43 4.88 41.42 -16.07
C PRO A 43 4.07 41.55 -17.38
N LYS A 44 4.36 40.72 -18.41
CA LYS A 44 3.66 40.79 -19.69
C LYS A 44 3.27 39.45 -20.29
N HIS A 45 2.80 38.51 -19.51
CA HIS A 45 1.88 37.48 -20.01
C HIS A 45 1.15 36.88 -18.78
N GLY A 46 0.34 37.69 -18.15
CA GLY A 46 -0.76 37.16 -17.37
C GLY A 46 -1.71 36.47 -18.35
N VAL A 47 -1.72 35.15 -18.32
CA VAL A 47 -2.88 34.41 -18.80
C VAL A 47 -4.04 34.92 -17.96
N LYS A 48 -4.88 35.78 -18.58
CA LYS A 48 -6.20 36.12 -18.05
C LYS A 48 -7.02 34.83 -18.11
N THR A 49 -6.85 33.95 -17.15
CA THR A 49 -7.87 33.00 -16.78
C THR A 49 -9.06 33.88 -16.43
N LYS A 50 -10.09 33.88 -17.29
CA LYS A 50 -11.42 34.28 -16.87
C LYS A 50 -11.75 33.36 -15.71
N GLU A 51 -11.57 33.88 -14.49
CA GLU A 51 -12.14 33.29 -13.30
C GLU A 51 -13.63 33.13 -13.60
N SER A 52 -14.05 31.90 -13.89
CA SER A 52 -15.44 31.56 -13.75
C SER A 52 -15.72 31.68 -12.26
N ALA A 53 -16.22 32.82 -11.82
CA ALA A 53 -16.67 33.04 -10.46
C ALA A 53 -17.57 31.87 -10.10
N GLY A 54 -17.10 30.99 -9.18
CA GLY A 54 -17.85 29.82 -8.80
C GLY A 54 -19.24 30.24 -8.33
N LYS A 55 -20.29 29.78 -9.01
CA LYS A 55 -21.66 30.06 -8.59
C LYS A 55 -21.94 29.22 -7.35
N VAL A 56 -22.26 29.89 -6.26
CA VAL A 56 -22.77 29.22 -5.05
C VAL A 56 -24.04 28.46 -5.41
N GLN A 57 -24.09 27.18 -5.19
CA GLN A 57 -25.23 26.30 -5.44
C GLN A 57 -25.64 25.59 -4.14
N LYS A 58 -26.94 25.39 -3.98
CA LYS A 58 -27.45 24.56 -2.88
C LYS A 58 -27.09 23.11 -3.14
N LEU A 59 -26.60 22.38 -2.13
CA LEU A 59 -26.18 20.98 -2.24
C LEU A 59 -27.27 20.12 -2.93
N ASN A 60 -28.54 20.32 -2.59
CA ASN A 60 -29.67 19.57 -3.16
C ASN A 60 -29.98 19.94 -4.63
N SER A 61 -29.44 21.04 -5.13
CA SER A 61 -29.62 21.45 -6.54
C SER A 61 -28.53 20.88 -7.45
N ILE A 62 -27.47 20.32 -6.86
CA ILE A 62 -26.39 19.64 -7.58
C ILE A 62 -26.95 18.28 -8.00
N LYS A 63 -27.20 18.11 -9.29
CA LYS A 63 -27.56 16.80 -9.82
C LYS A 63 -26.42 15.85 -9.53
N HIS A 64 -26.69 14.80 -8.78
CA HIS A 64 -25.77 13.70 -8.56
C HIS A 64 -25.67 12.92 -9.89
N GLU A 65 -24.85 13.41 -10.80
CA GLU A 65 -24.41 12.57 -11.89
C GLU A 65 -23.52 11.53 -11.25
N THR A 66 -24.03 10.33 -11.10
CA THR A 66 -23.21 9.16 -10.78
C THR A 66 -22.26 8.99 -11.97
N THR A 67 -21.11 9.67 -11.88
CA THR A 67 -20.06 9.49 -12.88
C THR A 67 -19.65 8.03 -12.84
N PRO A 68 -19.95 7.24 -13.89
CA PRO A 68 -19.64 5.82 -13.87
C PRO A 68 -18.12 5.67 -13.72
N ARG A 69 -17.70 4.82 -12.80
CA ARG A 69 -16.29 4.50 -12.64
C ARG A 69 -15.81 3.76 -13.88
N VAL A 70 -14.63 4.09 -14.36
CA VAL A 70 -14.00 3.35 -15.44
C VAL A 70 -13.36 2.09 -14.84
N LEU A 71 -13.87 0.93 -15.24
CA LEU A 71 -13.32 -0.35 -14.83
C LEU A 71 -12.12 -0.70 -15.72
N THR A 72 -11.05 -1.14 -15.09
CA THR A 72 -9.92 -1.78 -15.77
C THR A 72 -10.13 -3.30 -15.83
N ASP A 73 -9.38 -4.00 -16.67
CA ASP A 73 -9.44 -5.45 -16.74
C ASP A 73 -8.78 -6.14 -15.53
N SER A 74 -8.11 -5.37 -14.66
CA SER A 74 -7.54 -5.85 -13.40
C SER A 74 -8.52 -5.71 -12.23
N ALA A 75 -9.08 -6.82 -11.77
CA ALA A 75 -9.99 -6.84 -10.61
C ALA A 75 -9.29 -6.34 -9.31
N GLU A 76 -8.02 -6.69 -9.12
CA GLU A 76 -7.24 -6.26 -7.96
C GLU A 76 -6.97 -4.76 -7.98
N PHE A 77 -6.69 -4.17 -9.15
CA PHE A 77 -6.51 -2.72 -9.29
C PHE A 77 -7.83 -1.96 -9.05
N ASN A 78 -8.93 -2.43 -9.61
CA ASN A 78 -10.25 -1.86 -9.38
C ASN A 78 -10.64 -1.90 -7.90
N ARG A 79 -10.31 -2.99 -7.19
CA ARG A 79 -10.55 -3.15 -5.75
C ARG A 79 -9.83 -2.07 -4.95
N VAL A 80 -8.54 -1.88 -5.17
CA VAL A 80 -7.73 -0.90 -4.43
C VAL A 80 -8.23 0.53 -4.67
N LEU A 81 -8.73 0.82 -5.87
CA LEU A 81 -9.36 2.11 -6.19
C LEU A 81 -10.75 2.28 -5.57
N GLY A 82 -11.31 1.23 -4.94
CA GLY A 82 -12.65 1.27 -4.35
C GLY A 82 -13.75 1.07 -5.40
N GLY A 83 -13.48 0.30 -6.46
CA GLY A 83 -14.43 -0.08 -7.50
C GLY A 83 -14.17 0.56 -8.87
N GLY A 84 -12.95 1.03 -9.15
CA GLY A 84 -12.54 1.57 -10.45
C GLY A 84 -12.08 3.02 -10.43
N ILE A 85 -11.63 3.50 -11.56
CA ILE A 85 -11.07 4.85 -11.77
C ILE A 85 -12.21 5.88 -11.76
N VAL A 86 -12.03 6.96 -11.01
CA VAL A 86 -12.98 8.08 -10.93
C VAL A 86 -12.50 9.20 -11.85
N SER A 87 -13.35 9.67 -12.76
CA SER A 87 -13.03 10.82 -13.64
C SER A 87 -12.75 12.08 -12.81
N GLY A 88 -11.79 12.88 -13.25
CA GLY A 88 -11.37 14.08 -12.53
C GLY A 88 -10.63 13.82 -11.22
N SER A 89 -10.25 12.57 -10.93
CA SER A 89 -9.42 12.24 -9.76
C SER A 89 -7.94 12.38 -10.05
N LEU A 90 -7.17 12.73 -9.02
CA LEU A 90 -5.71 12.66 -9.03
C LEU A 90 -5.24 11.54 -8.10
N VAL A 91 -4.56 10.55 -8.66
CA VAL A 91 -4.09 9.34 -7.96
C VAL A 91 -2.56 9.32 -7.96
N LEU A 92 -1.96 9.21 -6.79
CA LEU A 92 -0.52 9.00 -6.61
C LEU A 92 -0.24 7.50 -6.42
N ILE A 93 0.69 6.96 -7.21
CA ILE A 93 1.26 5.64 -7.00
C ILE A 93 2.71 5.79 -6.53
N GLY A 94 2.95 5.47 -5.24
CA GLY A 94 4.25 5.48 -4.61
C GLY A 94 4.84 4.08 -4.44
N GLY A 95 6.13 3.99 -4.14
CA GLY A 95 6.82 2.73 -3.86
C GLY A 95 8.28 2.77 -4.30
N ASP A 96 9.06 1.77 -3.91
CA ASP A 96 10.48 1.67 -4.22
C ASP A 96 10.74 1.66 -5.73
N PRO A 97 11.90 2.16 -6.20
CA PRO A 97 12.32 1.99 -7.59
C PRO A 97 12.36 0.51 -7.97
N GLY A 98 11.95 0.18 -9.20
CA GLY A 98 11.96 -1.21 -9.69
C GLY A 98 10.83 -2.12 -9.18
N ILE A 99 9.96 -1.67 -8.27
CA ILE A 99 8.88 -2.49 -7.69
C ILE A 99 7.78 -2.89 -8.69
N GLY A 100 7.65 -2.18 -9.83
CA GLY A 100 6.65 -2.48 -10.87
C GLY A 100 5.59 -1.41 -11.11
N LYS A 101 5.70 -0.20 -10.51
CA LYS A 101 4.72 0.90 -10.67
C LYS A 101 4.43 1.23 -12.13
N SER A 102 5.48 1.55 -12.88
CA SER A 102 5.40 1.91 -14.31
C SER A 102 4.91 0.75 -15.17
N THR A 103 5.26 -0.51 -14.81
CA THR A 103 4.80 -1.71 -15.48
C THR A 103 3.28 -1.88 -15.33
N LEU A 104 2.77 -1.78 -14.10
CA LEU A 104 1.33 -1.88 -13.84
C LEU A 104 0.55 -0.81 -14.59
N LEU A 105 1.01 0.46 -14.50
CA LEU A 105 0.29 1.55 -15.16
C LEU A 105 0.33 1.41 -16.68
N LEU A 106 1.46 1.00 -17.26
CA LEU A 106 1.57 0.78 -18.70
C LEU A 106 0.60 -0.33 -19.17
N GLN A 107 0.48 -1.45 -18.42
CA GLN A 107 -0.50 -2.50 -18.71
C GLN A 107 -1.94 -1.97 -18.64
N ILE A 108 -2.29 -1.25 -17.57
CA ILE A 108 -3.62 -0.66 -17.42
C ILE A 108 -3.92 0.33 -18.56
N CYS A 109 -2.94 1.15 -18.94
CA CYS A 109 -3.08 2.10 -20.04
C CYS A 109 -3.25 1.40 -21.40
N ALA A 110 -2.48 0.36 -21.67
CA ALA A 110 -2.58 -0.42 -22.91
C ALA A 110 -3.99 -1.07 -23.03
N SER A 111 -4.43 -1.77 -22.00
CA SER A 111 -5.76 -2.38 -21.98
C SER A 111 -6.89 -1.35 -22.12
N LEU A 112 -6.82 -0.21 -21.40
CA LEU A 112 -7.84 0.83 -21.48
C LEU A 112 -7.83 1.59 -22.82
N SER A 113 -6.67 1.70 -23.49
CA SER A 113 -6.55 2.45 -24.75
C SER A 113 -7.44 1.91 -25.87
N GLN A 114 -7.83 0.65 -25.80
CA GLN A 114 -8.76 0.02 -26.74
C GLN A 114 -10.21 0.57 -26.65
N LYS A 115 -10.55 1.24 -25.53
CA LYS A 115 -11.92 1.70 -25.24
C LYS A 115 -11.99 3.20 -24.89
N LYS A 116 -10.85 3.79 -24.53
CA LYS A 116 -10.72 5.13 -23.97
C LYS A 116 -9.48 5.83 -24.56
N LYS A 117 -9.53 7.14 -24.66
CA LYS A 117 -8.37 7.91 -25.05
C LYS A 117 -7.41 8.03 -23.87
N VAL A 118 -6.26 7.40 -23.96
CA VAL A 118 -5.25 7.32 -22.91
C VAL A 118 -3.98 8.01 -23.36
N LEU A 119 -3.47 8.96 -22.56
CA LEU A 119 -2.19 9.61 -22.77
C LEU A 119 -1.20 9.23 -21.65
N TYR A 120 -0.10 8.57 -22.03
CA TYR A 120 0.98 8.21 -21.13
C TYR A 120 2.17 9.14 -21.34
N ILE A 121 2.53 9.91 -20.31
CA ILE A 121 3.68 10.82 -20.34
C ILE A 121 4.83 10.16 -19.60
N THR A 122 5.95 10.01 -20.29
CA THR A 122 7.20 9.52 -19.71
C THR A 122 8.22 10.64 -19.62
N GLY A 123 8.74 10.90 -18.42
CA GLY A 123 9.85 11.82 -18.19
C GLY A 123 11.18 11.13 -17.92
N GLU A 124 11.19 9.80 -17.78
CA GLU A 124 12.40 9.02 -17.47
C GLU A 124 12.89 8.20 -18.66
N GLU A 125 12.00 7.73 -19.50
CA GLU A 125 12.31 6.84 -20.62
C GLU A 125 12.05 7.50 -21.96
N SER A 126 12.86 7.11 -22.96
CA SER A 126 12.57 7.46 -24.34
C SER A 126 11.36 6.69 -24.88
N LEU A 127 10.74 7.19 -25.94
CA LEU A 127 9.64 6.50 -26.64
C LEU A 127 10.00 5.07 -27.04
N SER A 128 11.26 4.85 -27.50
CA SER A 128 11.74 3.52 -27.88
C SER A 128 11.84 2.57 -26.70
N GLN A 129 12.27 3.04 -25.52
CA GLN A 129 12.34 2.23 -24.31
C GLN A 129 10.95 1.88 -23.80
N THR A 130 10.03 2.86 -23.79
CA THR A 130 8.63 2.63 -23.41
C THR A 130 7.96 1.62 -24.35
N LYS A 131 8.22 1.71 -25.66
CA LYS A 131 7.74 0.73 -26.66
C LYS A 131 8.26 -0.67 -26.39
N LEU A 132 9.59 -0.82 -26.18
CA LEU A 132 10.20 -2.12 -25.85
C LEU A 132 9.64 -2.72 -24.54
N ARG A 133 9.25 -1.88 -23.59
CA ARG A 133 8.57 -2.33 -22.37
C ARG A 133 7.16 -2.78 -22.69
N ALA A 134 6.38 -2.01 -23.44
CA ALA A 134 5.01 -2.35 -23.82
C ALA A 134 4.94 -3.68 -24.61
N GLU A 135 5.88 -3.93 -25.51
CA GLU A 135 5.95 -5.16 -26.31
C GLU A 135 6.18 -6.44 -25.47
N ARG A 136 6.66 -6.31 -24.23
CA ARG A 136 6.82 -7.45 -23.30
C ARG A 136 5.57 -7.76 -22.48
N LEU A 137 4.58 -6.86 -22.52
CA LEU A 137 3.33 -7.02 -21.78
C LEU A 137 2.32 -7.76 -22.66
N ASP A 138 1.47 -8.61 -22.05
CA ASP A 138 0.41 -9.35 -22.73
C ASP A 138 -0.81 -8.48 -23.10
N GLU A 139 -0.60 -7.20 -23.38
CA GLU A 139 -1.66 -6.24 -23.66
C GLU A 139 -1.47 -5.58 -25.03
N ASP A 140 -2.58 -5.35 -25.73
CA ASP A 140 -2.57 -4.59 -26.98
C ASP A 140 -2.39 -3.09 -26.69
N SER A 141 -1.24 -2.56 -27.05
CA SER A 141 -0.88 -1.16 -26.87
C SER A 141 -0.96 -0.32 -28.16
N SER A 142 -1.59 -0.84 -29.23
CA SER A 142 -1.65 -0.19 -30.53
C SER A 142 -2.28 1.20 -30.50
N GLU A 143 -3.29 1.42 -29.66
CA GLU A 143 -4.02 2.68 -29.53
C GLU A 143 -3.49 3.59 -28.39
N LEU A 144 -2.45 3.16 -27.67
CA LEU A 144 -1.90 3.93 -26.57
C LEU A 144 -1.07 5.12 -27.06
N GLN A 145 -1.48 6.33 -26.73
CA GLN A 145 -0.71 7.55 -27.01
C GLN A 145 0.38 7.74 -25.95
N VAL A 146 1.61 7.97 -26.39
CA VAL A 146 2.77 8.17 -25.51
C VAL A 146 3.49 9.47 -25.88
N LEU A 147 3.82 10.27 -24.87
CA LEU A 147 4.58 11.52 -24.99
C LEU A 147 5.84 11.45 -24.12
N ALA A 148 7.03 11.64 -24.68
CA ALA A 148 8.27 11.81 -23.92
C ALA A 148 8.51 13.31 -23.72
N GLU A 149 8.12 13.84 -22.55
CA GLU A 149 8.21 15.27 -22.23
C GLU A 149 8.31 15.47 -20.71
N THR A 150 9.00 16.54 -20.32
CA THR A 150 9.20 16.93 -18.92
C THR A 150 8.75 18.36 -18.62
N ASP A 151 8.56 19.19 -19.66
CA ASP A 151 8.06 20.55 -19.53
C ASP A 151 6.54 20.55 -19.30
N LEU A 152 6.12 21.05 -18.14
CA LEU A 152 4.72 21.05 -17.73
C LEU A 152 3.82 21.93 -18.64
N GLU A 153 4.35 23.00 -19.24
CA GLU A 153 3.57 23.83 -20.15
C GLU A 153 3.27 23.09 -21.46
N VAL A 154 4.26 22.38 -22.02
CA VAL A 154 4.07 21.52 -23.19
C VAL A 154 3.08 20.41 -22.89
N ILE A 155 3.20 19.77 -21.73
CA ILE A 155 2.26 18.75 -21.24
C ILE A 155 0.84 19.31 -21.19
N TYR A 156 0.66 20.50 -20.58
CA TYR A 156 -0.66 21.16 -20.47
C TYR A 156 -1.29 21.42 -21.83
N GLN A 157 -0.51 21.94 -22.80
CA GLN A 157 -1.01 22.21 -24.15
C GLN A 157 -1.41 20.91 -24.86
N THR A 158 -0.58 19.89 -24.78
CA THR A 158 -0.90 18.55 -25.35
C THR A 158 -2.18 17.97 -24.76
N VAL A 159 -2.31 17.99 -23.43
CA VAL A 159 -3.53 17.49 -22.76
C VAL A 159 -4.77 18.28 -23.19
N LYS A 160 -4.64 19.59 -23.38
CA LYS A 160 -5.74 20.44 -23.83
C LYS A 160 -6.14 20.16 -25.28
N GLU A 161 -5.21 19.84 -26.15
CA GLU A 161 -5.45 19.47 -27.55
C GLU A 161 -6.02 18.06 -27.68
N GLU A 162 -5.41 17.10 -26.99
CA GLU A 162 -5.77 15.68 -27.08
C GLU A 162 -7.01 15.31 -26.27
N GLN A 163 -7.30 16.02 -25.18
CA GLN A 163 -8.41 15.75 -24.26
C GLN A 163 -8.58 14.26 -23.90
N PRO A 164 -7.56 13.61 -23.29
CA PRO A 164 -7.65 12.22 -22.94
C PRO A 164 -8.68 11.96 -21.82
N ASP A 165 -9.26 10.75 -21.77
CA ASP A 165 -10.05 10.27 -20.64
C ASP A 165 -9.18 9.94 -19.43
N LEU A 166 -7.95 9.46 -19.70
CA LEU A 166 -6.95 9.06 -18.71
C LEU A 166 -5.58 9.65 -19.06
N LEU A 167 -4.96 10.28 -18.07
CA LEU A 167 -3.61 10.81 -18.13
C LEU A 167 -2.71 10.07 -17.13
N VAL A 168 -1.54 9.64 -17.56
CA VAL A 168 -0.50 9.10 -16.67
C VAL A 168 0.77 9.93 -16.82
N VAL A 169 1.41 10.27 -15.70
CA VAL A 169 2.69 10.98 -15.64
C VAL A 169 3.71 10.14 -14.87
N ASP A 170 4.71 9.64 -15.57
CA ASP A 170 5.76 8.75 -15.04
C ASP A 170 7.16 9.33 -15.29
N SER A 171 7.79 10.01 -14.32
CA SER A 171 7.40 10.24 -12.92
C SER A 171 7.27 11.73 -12.61
N ILE A 172 6.60 12.05 -11.51
CA ILE A 172 6.41 13.45 -11.08
C ILE A 172 7.76 14.14 -10.78
N GLN A 173 8.80 13.38 -10.43
CA GLN A 173 10.11 13.92 -10.10
C GLN A 173 10.87 14.49 -11.31
N THR A 174 10.53 14.05 -12.51
CA THR A 174 11.17 14.53 -13.74
C THR A 174 10.47 15.76 -14.33
N ILE A 175 9.20 15.96 -13.97
CA ILE A 175 8.42 17.08 -14.47
C ILE A 175 8.89 18.39 -13.84
N TYR A 176 8.98 19.43 -14.63
CA TYR A 176 9.34 20.76 -14.16
C TYR A 176 8.43 21.84 -14.73
N HIS A 177 8.21 22.86 -13.92
CA HIS A 177 7.52 24.08 -14.33
C HIS A 177 8.60 25.12 -14.72
N PRO A 178 8.62 25.63 -15.97
CA PRO A 178 9.69 26.50 -16.46
C PRO A 178 9.81 27.84 -15.71
N GLU A 179 8.74 28.32 -15.09
CA GLU A 179 8.76 29.56 -14.33
C GLU A 179 9.41 29.41 -12.94
N ILE A 180 9.62 28.18 -12.46
CA ILE A 180 10.21 27.90 -11.14
C ILE A 180 11.70 27.66 -11.32
N SER A 181 12.52 28.41 -10.58
CA SER A 181 13.97 28.40 -10.73
C SER A 181 14.67 27.20 -10.08
N SER A 182 13.99 26.44 -9.23
CA SER A 182 14.56 25.25 -8.57
C SER A 182 14.70 24.08 -9.54
N ALA A 183 15.65 23.17 -9.27
CA ALA A 183 15.90 22.00 -10.12
C ALA A 183 14.71 21.03 -10.18
N PRO A 184 14.51 20.29 -11.29
CA PRO A 184 13.58 19.19 -11.37
C PRO A 184 13.77 18.21 -10.18
N GLY A 185 12.69 17.66 -9.64
CA GLY A 185 12.71 16.76 -8.48
C GLY A 185 12.83 17.46 -7.13
N SER A 186 13.06 18.79 -7.07
CA SER A 186 13.00 19.56 -5.83
C SER A 186 11.58 19.60 -5.26
N VAL A 187 11.44 19.82 -3.95
CA VAL A 187 10.13 19.91 -3.26
C VAL A 187 9.21 20.93 -3.90
N SER A 188 9.74 22.12 -4.23
CA SER A 188 8.98 23.18 -4.87
C SER A 188 8.50 22.78 -6.26
N GLN A 189 9.35 22.20 -7.11
CA GLN A 189 8.96 21.72 -8.43
C GLN A 189 7.90 20.63 -8.36
N VAL A 190 8.11 19.61 -7.54
CA VAL A 190 7.17 18.49 -7.37
C VAL A 190 5.81 18.97 -6.87
N ARG A 191 5.80 19.91 -5.93
CA ARG A 191 4.57 20.50 -5.38
C ARG A 191 3.78 21.29 -6.43
N GLU A 192 4.45 22.20 -7.14
CA GLU A 192 3.77 23.06 -8.13
C GLU A 192 3.33 22.25 -9.36
N SER A 193 4.14 21.30 -9.81
CA SER A 193 3.75 20.38 -10.88
C SER A 193 2.53 19.55 -10.50
N THR A 194 2.48 19.03 -9.26
CA THR A 194 1.32 18.29 -8.76
C THR A 194 0.08 19.17 -8.66
N GLN A 195 0.23 20.45 -8.22
CA GLN A 195 -0.88 21.40 -8.16
C GLN A 195 -1.46 21.67 -9.56
N SER A 196 -0.59 21.81 -10.56
CA SER A 196 -1.01 22.04 -11.95
C SER A 196 -1.71 20.81 -12.53
N LEU A 197 -1.18 19.60 -12.28
CA LEU A 197 -1.83 18.34 -12.68
C LEU A 197 -3.20 18.15 -11.98
N MET A 198 -3.33 18.58 -10.72
CA MET A 198 -4.60 18.56 -10.01
C MET A 198 -5.61 19.51 -10.66
N ASN A 199 -5.17 20.70 -11.08
CA ASN A 199 -6.03 21.64 -11.80
C ASN A 199 -6.50 21.05 -13.14
N ILE A 200 -5.60 20.42 -13.90
CA ILE A 200 -5.92 19.68 -15.13
C ILE A 200 -7.00 18.62 -14.84
N ALA A 201 -6.74 17.73 -13.87
CA ALA A 201 -7.67 16.68 -13.51
C ALA A 201 -9.08 17.21 -13.18
N LYS A 202 -9.16 18.25 -12.32
CA LYS A 202 -10.45 18.80 -11.86
C LYS A 202 -11.16 19.64 -12.91
N GLN A 203 -10.45 20.48 -13.66
CA GLN A 203 -11.08 21.40 -14.61
C GLN A 203 -11.49 20.71 -15.90
N MET A 204 -10.70 19.74 -16.36
CA MET A 204 -10.96 19.01 -17.60
C MET A 204 -11.67 17.67 -17.35
N ASN A 205 -11.93 17.31 -16.08
CA ASN A 205 -12.55 16.04 -15.66
C ASN A 205 -11.77 14.79 -16.14
N ILE A 206 -10.43 14.89 -16.20
CA ILE A 206 -9.51 13.84 -16.65
C ILE A 206 -9.02 13.05 -15.44
N ALA A 207 -9.19 11.72 -15.46
CA ALA A 207 -8.57 10.86 -14.44
C ALA A 207 -7.05 10.91 -14.62
N THR A 208 -6.31 11.30 -13.59
CA THR A 208 -4.86 11.52 -13.69
C THR A 208 -4.14 10.66 -12.68
N PHE A 209 -3.17 9.87 -13.16
CA PHE A 209 -2.24 9.11 -12.32
C PHE A 209 -0.86 9.76 -12.36
N ILE A 210 -0.24 9.88 -11.20
CA ILE A 210 1.15 10.30 -11.07
C ILE A 210 1.97 9.23 -10.38
N VAL A 211 3.13 8.90 -10.95
CA VAL A 211 4.09 7.98 -10.35
C VAL A 211 5.05 8.78 -9.49
N GLY A 212 5.29 8.32 -8.26
CA GLY A 212 6.27 8.88 -7.34
C GLY A 212 7.22 7.81 -6.80
N HIS A 213 8.52 8.11 -6.74
CA HIS A 213 9.50 7.25 -6.10
C HIS A 213 9.63 7.59 -4.62
N VAL A 214 9.73 6.57 -3.76
CA VAL A 214 9.98 6.71 -2.32
C VAL A 214 11.39 6.21 -2.05
N THR A 215 12.24 6.95 -1.32
CA THR A 215 13.53 6.42 -0.88
C THR A 215 13.35 5.52 0.34
N LYS A 216 14.26 4.52 0.52
CA LYS A 216 14.30 3.59 1.66
C LYS A 216 14.33 4.30 3.03
N GLU A 217 14.74 5.56 3.09
CA GLU A 217 14.78 6.39 4.30
C GLU A 217 13.48 7.17 4.55
N GLY A 218 12.46 7.00 3.72
CA GLY A 218 11.17 7.69 3.86
C GLY A 218 11.23 9.20 3.64
N GLN A 219 12.35 9.71 3.14
CA GLN A 219 12.65 11.11 2.88
C GLN A 219 12.85 11.37 1.39
N ILE A 220 11.84 11.13 0.57
CA ILE A 220 11.81 11.89 -0.68
C ILE A 220 11.04 13.16 -0.41
N ALA A 221 11.64 14.25 -0.84
CA ALA A 221 10.90 15.43 -1.20
C ALA A 221 9.73 14.99 -2.10
N GLY A 222 8.56 14.81 -1.53
CA GLY A 222 7.42 14.57 -2.35
C GLY A 222 6.29 13.72 -1.76
N PRO A 223 6.40 12.41 -1.52
CA PRO A 223 5.20 11.60 -1.29
C PRO A 223 4.34 12.06 -0.13
N ARG A 224 4.90 12.32 1.06
CA ARG A 224 4.11 12.82 2.21
C ARG A 224 3.49 14.19 1.97
N LEU A 225 4.20 15.07 1.26
CA LEU A 225 3.66 16.37 0.87
C LEU A 225 2.52 16.19 -0.14
N LEU A 226 2.68 15.27 -1.10
CA LEU A 226 1.71 14.99 -2.14
C LEU A 226 0.47 14.27 -1.61
N GLU A 227 0.61 13.45 -0.56
CA GLU A 227 -0.53 12.75 0.07
C GLU A 227 -1.67 13.70 0.44
N HIS A 228 -1.38 14.92 0.87
CA HIS A 228 -2.40 15.90 1.21
C HIS A 228 -3.07 16.52 -0.02
N MET A 229 -2.36 16.60 -1.14
CA MET A 229 -2.82 17.25 -2.36
C MET A 229 -3.68 16.35 -3.24
N VAL A 230 -3.38 15.05 -3.29
CA VAL A 230 -4.06 14.09 -4.17
C VAL A 230 -5.33 13.50 -3.53
N ASP A 231 -6.21 12.93 -4.36
CA ASP A 231 -7.46 12.31 -3.89
C ASP A 231 -7.23 10.88 -3.39
N THR A 232 -6.34 10.15 -4.04
CA THR A 232 -6.01 8.76 -3.72
C THR A 232 -4.50 8.56 -3.69
N VAL A 233 -4.01 7.83 -2.69
CA VAL A 233 -2.60 7.42 -2.57
C VAL A 233 -2.54 5.91 -2.50
N LEU A 234 -1.84 5.31 -3.44
CA LEU A 234 -1.56 3.89 -3.51
C LEU A 234 -0.07 3.67 -3.29
N TYR A 235 0.28 2.72 -2.43
CA TYR A 235 1.67 2.31 -2.24
C TYR A 235 1.89 0.89 -2.73
N PHE A 236 2.93 0.73 -3.56
CA PHE A 236 3.49 -0.56 -3.89
C PHE A 236 4.45 -1.01 -2.79
N GLU A 237 4.17 -2.17 -2.23
CA GLU A 237 4.99 -2.86 -1.24
C GLU A 237 5.42 -4.22 -1.80
N GLY A 238 6.61 -4.67 -1.45
CA GLY A 238 7.11 -5.99 -1.83
C GLY A 238 8.61 -6.09 -1.59
N ASP A 239 9.10 -7.32 -1.52
CA ASP A 239 10.51 -7.65 -1.45
C ASP A 239 10.98 -8.05 -2.85
N GLU A 240 12.18 -7.62 -3.26
CA GLU A 240 12.79 -7.97 -4.54
C GLU A 240 12.96 -9.50 -4.72
N HIS A 241 13.02 -10.23 -3.62
CA HIS A 241 13.18 -11.69 -3.60
C HIS A 241 11.85 -12.48 -3.68
N HIS A 242 10.70 -11.80 -3.57
CA HIS A 242 9.39 -12.46 -3.69
C HIS A 242 8.74 -12.13 -5.04
N ALA A 243 8.08 -13.13 -5.63
CA ALA A 243 7.37 -12.95 -6.90
C ALA A 243 6.13 -12.04 -6.77
N TYR A 244 5.69 -11.75 -5.55
CA TYR A 244 4.44 -11.05 -5.29
C TYR A 244 4.68 -9.58 -4.92
N ARG A 245 3.72 -8.75 -5.33
CA ARG A 245 3.67 -7.31 -5.04
C ARG A 245 2.31 -6.97 -4.47
N ILE A 246 2.30 -6.14 -3.43
CA ILE A 246 1.09 -5.68 -2.77
C ILE A 246 0.90 -4.20 -3.10
N LEU A 247 -0.26 -3.85 -3.63
CA LEU A 247 -0.68 -2.48 -3.84
C LEU A 247 -1.69 -2.10 -2.76
N ARG A 248 -1.36 -1.17 -1.90
CA ARG A 248 -2.17 -0.76 -0.74
C ARG A 248 -2.72 0.65 -0.91
N ALA A 249 -4.01 0.85 -0.64
CA ALA A 249 -4.59 2.18 -0.53
C ALA A 249 -4.28 2.78 0.86
N VAL A 250 -3.51 3.87 0.89
CA VAL A 250 -3.18 4.64 2.11
C VAL A 250 -4.13 5.80 2.31
N LYS A 251 -4.59 6.38 1.21
CA LYS A 251 -5.61 7.43 1.17
C LYS A 251 -6.54 7.18 0.00
N ASN A 252 -7.85 7.27 0.23
CA ASN A 252 -8.83 7.16 -0.84
C ASN A 252 -10.09 7.96 -0.49
N ARG A 253 -10.35 9.07 -1.20
CA ARG A 253 -11.57 9.88 -1.02
C ARG A 253 -12.81 9.23 -1.62
N PHE A 254 -12.63 8.21 -2.44
CA PHE A 254 -13.70 7.56 -3.21
C PHE A 254 -14.02 6.14 -2.75
N GLY A 255 -13.30 5.64 -1.74
CA GLY A 255 -13.45 4.28 -1.24
C GLY A 255 -12.74 4.05 0.09
N SER A 256 -12.66 2.77 0.48
CA SER A 256 -11.94 2.37 1.69
C SER A 256 -10.43 2.60 1.55
N THR A 257 -9.79 3.05 2.63
CA THR A 257 -8.32 3.18 2.72
C THR A 257 -7.63 1.88 3.14
N ASN A 258 -8.39 0.82 3.42
CA ASN A 258 -7.85 -0.44 3.91
C ASN A 258 -7.82 -1.52 2.81
N GLU A 259 -8.09 -1.17 1.55
CA GLU A 259 -8.08 -2.14 0.46
C GLU A 259 -6.66 -2.42 -0.02
N MET A 260 -6.41 -3.69 -0.35
CA MET A 260 -5.17 -4.13 -1.00
C MET A 260 -5.45 -4.94 -2.26
N GLY A 261 -4.55 -4.81 -3.21
CA GLY A 261 -4.44 -5.65 -4.41
C GLY A 261 -3.15 -6.46 -4.37
N ILE A 262 -3.23 -7.72 -4.72
CA ILE A 262 -2.07 -8.62 -4.75
C ILE A 262 -1.81 -9.00 -6.19
N PHE A 263 -0.55 -8.82 -6.60
CA PHE A 263 -0.09 -9.06 -7.96
C PHE A 263 1.11 -10.00 -7.95
N GLU A 264 1.15 -10.91 -8.89
CA GLU A 264 2.30 -11.74 -9.19
C GLU A 264 3.12 -11.10 -10.32
N MET A 265 4.42 -10.95 -10.12
CA MET A 265 5.34 -10.45 -11.14
C MET A 265 5.73 -11.58 -12.07
N LYS A 266 5.35 -11.48 -13.34
CA LYS A 266 5.71 -12.41 -14.42
C LYS A 266 6.58 -11.73 -15.47
N GLN A 267 7.10 -12.49 -16.40
CA GLN A 267 7.84 -11.93 -17.56
C GLN A 267 6.94 -11.04 -18.43
N SER A 268 5.65 -11.39 -18.53
CA SER A 268 4.63 -10.62 -19.25
C SER A 268 4.02 -9.47 -18.43
N GLY A 269 4.54 -9.16 -17.25
CA GLY A 269 4.08 -8.05 -16.40
C GLY A 269 3.45 -8.50 -15.07
N LEU A 270 2.56 -7.68 -14.54
CA LEU A 270 1.88 -7.90 -13.26
C LEU A 270 0.51 -8.53 -13.46
N LYS A 271 0.29 -9.70 -12.89
CA LYS A 271 -1.00 -10.41 -12.94
C LYS A 271 -1.68 -10.38 -11.56
N GLY A 272 -2.93 -9.94 -11.52
CA GLY A 272 -3.71 -9.94 -10.28
C GLY A 272 -3.92 -11.37 -9.75
N VAL A 273 -3.78 -11.55 -8.44
CA VAL A 273 -3.96 -12.83 -7.76
C VAL A 273 -5.39 -12.94 -7.25
N ASN A 274 -6.19 -13.82 -7.86
CA ASN A 274 -7.61 -13.98 -7.52
C ASN A 274 -7.82 -14.59 -6.13
N ASN A 275 -6.97 -15.54 -5.73
CA ASN A 275 -7.02 -16.19 -4.43
C ASN A 275 -5.66 -16.14 -3.70
N PRO A 276 -5.36 -15.03 -3.03
CA PRO A 276 -4.10 -14.89 -2.31
C PRO A 276 -3.93 -15.89 -1.17
N SER A 277 -5.02 -16.33 -0.53
CA SER A 277 -4.94 -17.31 0.55
C SER A 277 -4.39 -18.65 0.06
N GLU A 278 -4.82 -19.13 -1.11
CA GLU A 278 -4.25 -20.35 -1.73
C GLU A 278 -2.74 -20.19 -1.94
N MET A 279 -2.36 -19.06 -2.53
CA MET A 279 -0.96 -18.74 -2.80
C MET A 279 -0.09 -18.75 -1.52
N PHE A 280 -0.55 -18.13 -0.43
CA PHE A 280 0.20 -18.09 0.83
C PHE A 280 0.27 -19.45 1.53
N LEU A 281 -0.60 -20.39 1.15
CA LEU A 281 -0.67 -21.72 1.72
C LEU A 281 -0.06 -22.81 0.82
N GLU A 282 0.30 -22.50 -0.44
CA GLU A 282 0.78 -23.47 -1.42
C GLU A 282 2.07 -24.18 -0.97
N GLU A 283 3.00 -23.43 -0.39
CA GLU A 283 4.31 -23.95 0.07
C GLU A 283 4.33 -24.35 1.55
N ARG A 284 3.16 -24.34 2.25
CA ARG A 284 3.11 -24.65 3.68
C ARG A 284 3.53 -26.10 3.94
N SER A 285 4.29 -26.30 5.00
CA SER A 285 4.56 -27.62 5.55
C SER A 285 3.41 -28.03 6.47
N THR A 286 2.79 -29.16 6.21
CA THR A 286 1.75 -29.73 7.08
C THR A 286 2.34 -30.70 8.09
N ASN A 287 1.74 -30.79 9.28
CA ASN A 287 2.13 -31.72 10.34
C ASN A 287 3.58 -31.54 10.84
N VAL A 288 4.05 -30.29 10.88
CA VAL A 288 5.35 -29.94 11.48
C VAL A 288 5.14 -29.06 12.70
N PRO A 289 5.98 -29.23 13.76
CA PRO A 289 5.93 -28.35 14.92
C PRO A 289 6.20 -26.90 14.54
N GLY A 290 5.49 -25.99 15.18
CA GLY A 290 5.71 -24.55 15.02
C GLY A 290 5.01 -23.89 13.83
N SER A 291 4.21 -24.61 13.05
CA SER A 291 3.40 -24.02 11.96
C SER A 291 1.93 -23.99 12.33
N THR A 292 1.30 -22.83 12.16
CA THR A 292 -0.15 -22.60 12.37
C THR A 292 -0.71 -21.70 11.31
N ILE A 293 -2.04 -21.75 11.12
CA ILE A 293 -2.75 -20.91 10.17
C ILE A 293 -3.65 -19.93 10.92
N VAL A 294 -3.65 -18.68 10.45
CA VAL A 294 -4.56 -17.63 10.91
C VAL A 294 -5.36 -17.06 9.75
N ALA A 295 -6.61 -16.73 9.98
CA ALA A 295 -7.38 -15.90 9.07
C ALA A 295 -7.34 -14.45 9.56
N THR A 296 -6.54 -13.63 8.86
CA THR A 296 -6.40 -12.18 9.09
C THR A 296 -7.33 -11.38 8.18
N MET A 297 -7.61 -10.12 8.53
CA MET A 297 -8.36 -9.20 7.67
C MET A 297 -7.42 -8.13 7.11
N GLU A 298 -7.32 -8.10 5.81
CA GLU A 298 -6.66 -7.01 5.11
C GLU A 298 -7.71 -6.17 4.36
N GLY A 299 -8.04 -5.03 4.95
CA GLY A 299 -9.17 -4.23 4.50
C GLY A 299 -10.51 -4.94 4.70
N THR A 300 -11.17 -5.24 3.61
CA THR A 300 -12.43 -6.00 3.60
C THR A 300 -12.22 -7.49 3.29
N ARG A 301 -11.00 -7.90 2.96
CA ARG A 301 -10.67 -9.24 2.48
C ARG A 301 -10.10 -10.12 3.60
N PRO A 302 -10.69 -11.28 3.88
CA PRO A 302 -10.05 -12.28 4.70
C PRO A 302 -8.91 -12.94 3.94
N LEU A 303 -7.78 -13.18 4.62
CA LEU A 303 -6.60 -13.88 4.09
C LEU A 303 -6.18 -14.96 5.07
N LEU A 304 -5.93 -16.17 4.58
CA LEU A 304 -5.29 -17.22 5.37
C LEU A 304 -3.78 -17.17 5.16
N ILE A 305 -3.07 -17.09 6.28
CA ILE A 305 -1.61 -16.92 6.27
C ILE A 305 -0.99 -17.87 7.29
N GLU A 306 0.14 -18.46 6.91
CA GLU A 306 0.93 -19.30 7.80
C GLU A 306 1.79 -18.43 8.74
N VAL A 307 1.74 -18.78 10.03
CA VAL A 307 2.64 -18.27 11.08
C VAL A 307 3.57 -19.40 11.50
N GLN A 308 4.87 -19.19 11.35
CA GLN A 308 5.91 -20.13 11.71
C GLN A 308 6.63 -19.65 12.96
N ALA A 309 6.87 -20.54 13.91
CA ALA A 309 7.63 -20.31 15.12
C ALA A 309 8.75 -21.34 15.25
N LEU A 310 9.94 -20.89 15.61
CA LEU A 310 11.06 -21.74 16.02
C LEU A 310 11.51 -21.33 17.41
N VAL A 311 11.40 -22.24 18.34
CA VAL A 311 11.86 -22.07 19.73
C VAL A 311 12.99 -23.06 19.98
N THR A 312 14.14 -22.57 20.46
CA THR A 312 15.31 -23.38 20.68
C THR A 312 16.07 -22.94 21.92
N PRO A 313 16.72 -23.86 22.69
CA PRO A 313 17.52 -23.46 23.84
C PRO A 313 18.58 -22.43 23.48
N THR A 314 18.68 -21.36 24.27
CA THR A 314 19.74 -20.38 24.09
C THR A 314 21.01 -20.81 24.83
N THR A 315 22.15 -20.51 24.22
CA THR A 315 23.48 -20.65 24.87
C THR A 315 23.94 -19.30 25.45
N PHE A 316 23.17 -18.23 25.28
CA PHE A 316 23.49 -16.89 25.74
C PHE A 316 22.69 -16.52 27.00
N ASN A 317 23.26 -15.63 27.82
CA ASN A 317 22.57 -15.12 29.01
C ASN A 317 21.34 -14.26 28.68
N ASN A 318 21.23 -13.79 27.46
CA ASN A 318 20.12 -12.97 26.97
C ASN A 318 19.45 -13.65 25.76
N PRO A 319 18.27 -14.26 25.92
CA PRO A 319 17.55 -14.93 24.85
C PRO A 319 17.16 -13.98 23.72
N ARG A 320 17.32 -14.45 22.49
CA ARG A 320 16.96 -13.69 21.30
C ARG A 320 15.45 -13.81 21.03
N ARG A 321 14.85 -12.68 20.71
CA ARG A 321 13.45 -12.60 20.25
C ARG A 321 13.46 -11.92 18.89
N MET A 322 13.13 -12.64 17.83
CA MET A 322 13.09 -12.11 16.48
C MET A 322 11.73 -12.36 15.86
N ALA A 323 11.16 -11.32 15.25
CA ALA A 323 9.88 -11.40 14.57
C ALA A 323 9.99 -10.78 13.17
N THR A 324 9.51 -11.50 12.17
CA THR A 324 9.33 -10.99 10.80
C THR A 324 7.87 -11.08 10.44
N GLY A 325 7.28 -9.94 10.08
CA GLY A 325 5.86 -9.84 9.77
C GLY A 325 4.94 -9.60 10.98
N ILE A 326 5.47 -9.60 12.20
CA ILE A 326 4.75 -9.27 13.45
C ILE A 326 5.56 -8.27 14.26
N ASP A 327 4.90 -7.43 15.05
CA ASP A 327 5.57 -6.48 15.95
C ASP A 327 6.36 -7.21 17.05
N HIS A 328 7.60 -6.79 17.28
CA HIS A 328 8.51 -7.40 18.25
C HIS A 328 8.00 -7.29 19.70
N ASN A 329 7.39 -6.14 20.06
CA ASN A 329 6.85 -5.97 21.42
C ASN A 329 5.65 -6.87 21.65
N ARG A 330 4.83 -7.07 20.60
CA ARG A 330 3.70 -8.00 20.65
C ARG A 330 4.18 -9.43 20.89
N LEU A 331 5.18 -9.92 20.16
CA LEU A 331 5.78 -11.23 20.41
C LEU A 331 6.24 -11.36 21.85
N SER A 332 6.93 -10.37 22.39
CA SER A 332 7.43 -10.37 23.77
C SER A 332 6.29 -10.48 24.82
N LEU A 333 5.17 -9.78 24.59
CA LEU A 333 3.98 -9.88 25.44
C LEU A 333 3.34 -11.27 25.40
N LEU A 334 3.18 -11.85 24.20
CA LEU A 334 2.58 -13.18 24.04
C LEU A 334 3.43 -14.27 24.68
N MET A 335 4.76 -14.17 24.56
CA MET A 335 5.67 -15.09 25.26
C MET A 335 5.57 -14.97 26.79
N ALA A 336 5.44 -13.75 27.32
CA ALA A 336 5.24 -13.57 28.76
C ALA A 336 3.90 -14.17 29.24
N VAL A 337 2.85 -14.17 28.42
CA VAL A 337 1.59 -14.87 28.72
C VAL A 337 1.82 -16.38 28.77
N LEU A 338 2.51 -16.98 27.79
CA LEU A 338 2.85 -18.42 27.82
C LEU A 338 3.67 -18.79 29.05
N GLU A 339 4.67 -18.01 29.41
CA GLU A 339 5.50 -18.25 30.59
C GLU A 339 4.67 -18.21 31.89
N LYS A 340 3.88 -17.14 32.06
CA LYS A 340 3.19 -16.89 33.34
C LYS A 340 1.91 -17.68 33.52
N LYS A 341 1.18 -17.96 32.42
CA LYS A 341 -0.16 -18.57 32.49
C LYS A 341 -0.14 -20.06 32.19
N GLU A 342 0.77 -20.48 31.28
CA GLU A 342 0.84 -21.87 30.83
C GLU A 342 2.10 -22.59 31.31
N ASN A 343 2.94 -21.93 32.12
CA ASN A 343 4.18 -22.47 32.71
C ASN A 343 5.20 -22.98 31.66
N TYR A 344 5.26 -22.33 30.50
CA TYR A 344 6.30 -22.61 29.51
C TYR A 344 7.63 -21.97 29.93
N LEU A 345 8.71 -22.73 30.01
CA LEU A 345 10.03 -22.25 30.43
C LEU A 345 10.77 -21.57 29.26
N LEU A 346 10.25 -20.40 28.81
CA LEU A 346 10.79 -19.69 27.65
C LEU A 346 11.92 -18.70 28.00
N GLN A 347 12.24 -18.52 29.27
CA GLN A 347 13.30 -17.60 29.73
C GLN A 347 14.70 -17.99 29.22
N GLN A 348 14.93 -19.26 28.92
CA GLN A 348 16.20 -19.79 28.40
C GLN A 348 16.03 -20.29 26.95
N GLN A 349 15.10 -19.72 26.20
CA GLN A 349 14.81 -20.11 24.83
C GLN A 349 14.93 -18.91 23.90
N ASP A 350 15.64 -19.08 22.79
CA ASP A 350 15.54 -18.19 21.66
C ASP A 350 14.21 -18.45 20.94
N ALA A 351 13.58 -17.40 20.46
CA ALA A 351 12.34 -17.51 19.69
C ALA A 351 12.39 -16.68 18.41
N TYR A 352 12.05 -17.34 17.33
CA TYR A 352 12.01 -16.77 15.99
C TYR A 352 10.61 -16.98 15.43
N ILE A 353 9.94 -15.87 15.04
CA ILE A 353 8.61 -15.91 14.41
C ILE A 353 8.73 -15.35 13.00
N LYS A 354 8.12 -16.04 12.05
CA LYS A 354 8.05 -15.61 10.66
C LYS A 354 6.63 -15.77 10.14
N VAL A 355 6.13 -14.74 9.48
CA VAL A 355 4.89 -14.78 8.68
C VAL A 355 5.26 -15.14 7.25
N ALA A 356 4.58 -16.13 6.68
CA ALA A 356 4.79 -16.52 5.29
C ALA A 356 4.40 -15.39 4.31
N GLY A 357 5.04 -15.37 3.13
CA GLY A 357 4.71 -14.43 2.05
C GLY A 357 5.10 -12.97 2.30
N GLY A 358 5.87 -12.65 3.36
CA GLY A 358 6.33 -11.28 3.65
C GLY A 358 5.22 -10.30 4.09
N VAL A 359 4.04 -10.81 4.42
CA VAL A 359 2.90 -10.00 4.88
C VAL A 359 3.14 -9.51 6.30
N LYS A 360 2.77 -8.26 6.60
CA LYS A 360 2.80 -7.70 7.96
C LYS A 360 1.45 -7.85 8.62
N LEU A 361 1.38 -8.67 9.67
CA LEU A 361 0.19 -8.88 10.49
C LEU A 361 0.16 -7.86 11.64
N THR A 362 -0.71 -6.86 11.54
CA THR A 362 -0.81 -5.78 12.54
C THR A 362 -2.00 -5.94 13.47
N GLU A 363 -3.01 -6.72 13.08
CA GLU A 363 -4.23 -6.88 13.87
C GLU A 363 -4.08 -7.85 15.05
N PRO A 364 -4.80 -7.62 16.17
CA PRO A 364 -4.77 -8.49 17.34
C PRO A 364 -5.30 -9.91 17.13
N ALA A 365 -6.13 -10.13 16.12
CA ALA A 365 -6.74 -11.43 15.83
C ALA A 365 -5.72 -12.56 15.57
N VAL A 366 -4.45 -12.22 15.32
CA VAL A 366 -3.37 -13.17 15.03
C VAL A 366 -2.71 -13.74 16.28
N ASP A 367 -2.94 -13.17 17.46
CA ASP A 367 -2.25 -13.52 18.70
C ASP A 367 -2.38 -15.00 19.06
N LEU A 368 -3.59 -15.55 18.91
CA LEU A 368 -3.84 -16.95 19.25
C LEU A 368 -3.01 -17.90 18.38
N SER A 369 -2.89 -17.60 17.08
CA SER A 369 -2.07 -18.36 16.14
C SER A 369 -0.57 -18.31 16.53
N VAL A 370 -0.06 -17.12 16.89
CA VAL A 370 1.34 -16.94 17.34
C VAL A 370 1.62 -17.73 18.61
N ILE A 371 0.70 -17.70 19.57
CA ILE A 371 0.80 -18.46 20.84
C ILE A 371 0.84 -19.95 20.54
N VAL A 372 -0.08 -20.46 19.74
CA VAL A 372 -0.16 -21.89 19.40
C VAL A 372 1.09 -22.33 18.62
N ALA A 373 1.57 -21.54 17.65
CA ALA A 373 2.81 -21.83 16.93
C ALA A 373 4.02 -21.91 17.87
N THR A 374 4.15 -20.94 18.78
CA THR A 374 5.25 -20.88 19.75
C THR A 374 5.19 -22.10 20.71
N ALA A 375 4.02 -22.42 21.20
CA ALA A 375 3.81 -23.56 22.10
C ALA A 375 4.07 -24.91 21.39
N SER A 376 3.61 -25.04 20.16
CA SER A 376 3.85 -26.20 19.29
C SER A 376 5.34 -26.43 19.05
N SER A 377 6.08 -25.38 18.70
CA SER A 377 7.54 -25.45 18.51
C SER A 377 8.27 -25.78 19.82
N PHE A 378 7.91 -25.17 20.94
CA PHE A 378 8.52 -25.43 22.25
C PHE A 378 8.34 -26.88 22.70
N LYS A 379 7.16 -27.47 22.45
CA LYS A 379 6.85 -28.87 22.82
C LYS A 379 7.29 -29.88 21.76
N ASP A 380 7.81 -29.42 20.64
CA ASP A 380 8.12 -30.25 19.46
C ASP A 380 6.94 -31.14 19.04
N LYS A 381 5.73 -30.55 19.07
CA LYS A 381 4.48 -31.26 18.76
C LYS A 381 3.71 -30.50 17.67
N ALA A 382 3.49 -31.17 16.54
CA ALA A 382 2.73 -30.59 15.43
C ALA A 382 1.26 -30.36 15.82
N VAL A 383 0.65 -29.30 15.26
CA VAL A 383 -0.80 -29.09 15.27
C VAL A 383 -1.40 -29.65 13.98
N ASP A 384 -2.71 -29.87 13.97
CA ASP A 384 -3.40 -30.32 12.76
C ASP A 384 -3.32 -29.23 11.68
N GLY A 385 -2.82 -29.59 10.49
CA GLY A 385 -2.66 -28.68 9.36
C GLY A 385 -3.97 -28.14 8.78
N LEU A 386 -5.12 -28.69 9.19
CA LEU A 386 -6.46 -28.21 8.79
C LEU A 386 -7.14 -27.40 9.87
N ASP A 387 -6.40 -26.96 10.90
CA ASP A 387 -6.85 -26.05 11.94
C ASP A 387 -6.48 -24.60 11.62
N CYS A 388 -7.38 -23.69 11.97
CA CYS A 388 -7.15 -22.24 11.89
C CYS A 388 -7.40 -21.61 13.26
N TYR A 389 -6.48 -20.75 13.72
CA TYR A 389 -6.50 -20.14 15.06
C TYR A 389 -6.70 -18.64 14.95
N ILE A 390 -7.78 -18.11 15.54
CA ILE A 390 -8.14 -16.70 15.43
C ILE A 390 -8.52 -16.19 16.83
N GLY A 391 -7.88 -15.13 17.30
CA GLY A 391 -8.22 -14.53 18.59
C GLY A 391 -7.20 -13.52 19.06
N GLU A 392 -7.65 -12.44 19.68
CA GLU A 392 -6.79 -11.54 20.44
C GLU A 392 -6.53 -12.16 21.80
N VAL A 393 -5.29 -12.05 22.29
CA VAL A 393 -4.91 -12.58 23.61
C VAL A 393 -4.57 -11.45 24.58
N GLY A 394 -5.27 -11.42 25.70
CA GLY A 394 -4.99 -10.49 26.79
C GLY A 394 -3.89 -10.99 27.74
N LEU A 395 -3.32 -10.08 28.52
CA LEU A 395 -2.23 -10.37 29.46
C LEU A 395 -2.60 -11.32 30.60
N THR A 396 -3.89 -11.54 30.84
CA THR A 396 -4.37 -12.50 31.85
C THR A 396 -4.60 -13.89 31.26
N GLY A 397 -4.32 -14.09 29.96
CA GLY A 397 -4.47 -15.36 29.25
C GLY A 397 -5.88 -15.59 28.69
N GLU A 398 -6.74 -14.56 28.72
CA GLU A 398 -8.06 -14.61 28.10
C GLU A 398 -7.98 -14.46 26.59
N VAL A 399 -8.89 -15.12 25.87
CA VAL A 399 -9.07 -14.99 24.42
C VAL A 399 -10.24 -14.06 24.14
N ARG A 400 -9.97 -12.91 23.54
CA ARG A 400 -10.89 -11.80 23.32
C ARG A 400 -11.53 -11.85 21.94
N ARG A 401 -12.74 -11.27 21.88
CA ARG A 401 -13.54 -11.14 20.68
C ARG A 401 -12.79 -10.40 19.57
N VAL A 402 -12.91 -10.87 18.32
CA VAL A 402 -12.39 -10.24 17.12
C VAL A 402 -13.51 -9.81 16.19
N SER A 403 -13.22 -8.82 15.33
CA SER A 403 -14.17 -8.31 14.35
C SER A 403 -14.26 -9.25 13.14
N ARG A 404 -15.40 -9.19 12.41
CA ARG A 404 -15.62 -9.87 11.13
C ARG A 404 -15.33 -11.37 11.16
N ILE A 405 -15.65 -12.04 12.26
CA ILE A 405 -15.35 -13.47 12.44
C ILE A 405 -16.00 -14.36 11.38
N GLU A 406 -17.22 -14.03 10.98
CA GLU A 406 -17.96 -14.75 9.95
C GLU A 406 -17.17 -14.83 8.63
N GLN A 407 -16.65 -13.70 8.14
CA GLN A 407 -15.88 -13.64 6.90
C GLN A 407 -14.59 -14.48 6.98
N ARG A 408 -13.91 -14.46 8.15
CA ARG A 408 -12.70 -15.26 8.39
C ARG A 408 -12.99 -16.75 8.35
N VAL A 409 -14.07 -17.17 9.00
CA VAL A 409 -14.46 -18.59 9.03
C VAL A 409 -14.97 -19.06 7.68
N GLN A 410 -15.69 -18.21 6.95
CA GLN A 410 -16.13 -18.51 5.57
C GLN A 410 -14.92 -18.72 4.63
N GLU A 411 -13.88 -17.91 4.73
CA GLU A 411 -12.67 -18.07 3.93
C GLU A 411 -11.93 -19.38 4.31
N ALA A 412 -11.83 -19.70 5.61
CA ALA A 412 -11.24 -20.96 6.06
C ALA A 412 -12.02 -22.17 5.54
N ALA A 413 -13.35 -22.12 5.60
CA ALA A 413 -14.21 -23.19 5.09
C ALA A 413 -14.04 -23.38 3.57
N LYS A 414 -14.01 -22.28 2.80
CA LYS A 414 -13.81 -22.28 1.35
C LYS A 414 -12.49 -22.93 0.95
N LEU A 415 -11.45 -22.81 1.77
CA LEU A 415 -10.14 -23.41 1.53
C LEU A 415 -9.97 -24.82 2.14
N GLY A 416 -11.08 -25.41 2.62
CA GLY A 416 -11.12 -26.78 3.06
C GLY A 416 -10.60 -27.04 4.48
N PHE A 417 -10.41 -26.01 5.30
CA PHE A 417 -10.10 -26.17 6.71
C PHE A 417 -11.23 -26.90 7.44
N LYS A 418 -10.90 -27.71 8.43
CA LYS A 418 -11.84 -28.56 9.15
C LYS A 418 -12.25 -28.00 10.49
N ARG A 419 -11.34 -27.30 11.17
CA ARG A 419 -11.63 -26.70 12.49
C ARG A 419 -11.15 -25.26 12.51
N VAL A 420 -11.95 -24.39 13.14
CA VAL A 420 -11.55 -23.01 13.44
C VAL A 420 -11.73 -22.76 14.93
N ILE A 421 -10.63 -22.45 15.59
CA ILE A 421 -10.57 -22.11 17.01
C ILE A 421 -10.70 -20.60 17.15
N ILE A 422 -11.80 -20.13 17.76
CA ILE A 422 -12.16 -18.73 17.87
C ILE A 422 -12.52 -18.33 19.29
N PRO A 423 -12.56 -17.03 19.63
CA PRO A 423 -13.04 -16.59 20.92
C PRO A 423 -14.49 -17.02 21.18
N LYS A 424 -14.80 -17.56 22.33
CA LYS A 424 -16.17 -17.97 22.73
C LYS A 424 -17.20 -16.86 22.56
N ASN A 425 -16.80 -15.61 22.81
CA ASN A 425 -17.64 -14.42 22.63
C ASN A 425 -17.96 -14.08 21.16
N ASN A 426 -17.37 -14.79 20.20
CA ASN A 426 -17.71 -14.72 18.79
C ASN A 426 -18.66 -15.84 18.33
N ILE A 427 -19.00 -16.78 19.22
CA ILE A 427 -19.94 -17.86 18.93
C ILE A 427 -21.37 -17.30 18.91
N GLY A 428 -22.14 -17.70 17.91
CA GLY A 428 -23.54 -17.32 17.73
C GLY A 428 -23.74 -15.99 16.99
N GLY A 429 -24.97 -15.75 16.53
CA GLY A 429 -25.37 -14.55 15.82
C GLY A 429 -25.06 -14.52 14.32
N TRP A 430 -24.51 -15.62 13.75
CA TRP A 430 -24.22 -15.79 12.32
C TRP A 430 -24.31 -17.27 11.91
N THR A 431 -24.40 -17.52 10.60
CA THR A 431 -24.54 -18.89 10.05
C THR A 431 -23.18 -19.53 9.84
N TYR A 432 -22.98 -20.70 10.40
CA TYR A 432 -21.74 -21.46 10.22
C TYR A 432 -21.70 -22.11 8.84
N PRO A 433 -20.57 -22.04 8.13
CA PRO A 433 -20.42 -22.77 6.87
C PRO A 433 -20.47 -24.27 7.09
N GLU A 434 -20.97 -25.01 6.10
CA GLU A 434 -20.95 -26.48 6.10
C GLU A 434 -19.52 -27.03 6.03
N GLY A 435 -19.28 -28.14 6.69
CA GLY A 435 -18.02 -28.89 6.61
C GLY A 435 -16.88 -28.35 7.48
N ILE A 436 -17.10 -27.30 8.27
CA ILE A 436 -16.13 -26.75 9.21
C ILE A 436 -16.67 -26.75 10.65
N GLN A 437 -15.87 -27.20 11.59
CA GLN A 437 -16.20 -27.18 13.01
C GLN A 437 -15.67 -25.88 13.64
N VAL A 438 -16.57 -25.12 14.27
CA VAL A 438 -16.23 -23.87 14.99
C VAL A 438 -16.13 -24.15 16.47
N ILE A 439 -14.95 -23.95 17.05
CA ILE A 439 -14.62 -24.24 18.46
C ILE A 439 -14.41 -22.91 19.18
N GLY A 440 -15.24 -22.63 20.19
CA GLY A 440 -15.13 -21.42 21.00
C GLY A 440 -14.27 -21.65 22.24
N VAL A 441 -13.24 -20.82 22.43
CA VAL A 441 -12.34 -20.85 23.58
C VAL A 441 -12.39 -19.54 24.37
N THR A 442 -12.20 -19.63 25.70
CA THR A 442 -12.18 -18.46 26.59
C THR A 442 -10.75 -18.11 27.03
N THR A 443 -9.86 -19.08 27.04
CA THR A 443 -8.47 -18.93 27.51
C THR A 443 -7.46 -19.55 26.56
N VAL A 444 -6.22 -19.11 26.67
CA VAL A 444 -5.06 -19.71 25.99
C VAL A 444 -4.94 -21.19 26.35
N HIS A 445 -5.17 -21.54 27.62
CA HIS A 445 -5.14 -22.92 28.09
C HIS A 445 -6.10 -23.84 27.31
N GLU A 446 -7.36 -23.43 27.13
CA GLU A 446 -8.34 -24.19 26.34
C GLU A 446 -7.86 -24.35 24.90
N ALA A 447 -7.37 -23.26 24.27
CA ALA A 447 -6.88 -23.31 22.90
C ALA A 447 -5.69 -24.27 22.72
N LEU A 448 -4.71 -24.23 23.63
CA LEU A 448 -3.56 -25.14 23.61
C LEU A 448 -3.96 -26.59 23.88
N SER A 449 -4.96 -26.83 24.71
CA SER A 449 -5.50 -28.16 24.95
C SER A 449 -6.10 -28.76 23.68
N PHE A 450 -6.85 -28.00 22.91
CA PHE A 450 -7.35 -28.43 21.61
C PHE A 450 -6.24 -28.65 20.58
N ALA A 451 -5.25 -27.74 20.52
CA ALA A 451 -4.19 -27.77 19.52
C ALA A 451 -3.17 -28.89 19.74
N LEU A 452 -2.81 -29.18 21.00
CA LEU A 452 -1.67 -30.04 21.33
C LEU A 452 -2.06 -31.38 21.96
N HIS A 453 -3.34 -31.61 22.30
CA HIS A 453 -3.81 -32.90 22.87
C HIS A 453 -4.71 -33.68 21.91
N SER A 454 -4.89 -33.19 20.68
CA SER A 454 -5.64 -33.87 19.60
C SER A 454 -4.83 -35.00 18.99
#